data_27b2c3acf8c131ce0fe4cde604e9e422
#
_entry.id   27b2c3acf8c131ce0fe4cde604e9e422
#
_cell.length_a   1.000
_cell.length_b   1.000
_cell.length_c   1.000
_cell.angle_alpha   90.00
_cell.angle_beta   90.00
_cell.angle_gamma   90.00
#
_symmetry.space_group_name_H-M   'P 1'
#
loop_
_entity.id
_entity.type
_entity.pdbx_description
1 polymer ?
#
loop_
_entity_poly.entity_id
_entity_poly.type
_entity_poly.pdbx_seq_one_letter_code
_entity_poly.pdbx_strand_id
1 'polypeptide(L)'
;MVWVTIDDMTSKINIHKEADVMVITVNNPPINAGSTEVRKGLLDAVHLFQNDQSALAAVIIGGGNTFIAGSDIKEFSQPLAEPHLPSVISAIEDCPKPVVCALHGAALGGGFELALGCDARIALEGTVIGLPEVSLGIIPGAGGTQRLPRLIGIEKSIELICGGVRIKAGEAFKLGIINKLVNDDLLGNAITYARSLIGQKIRIRDIASPQADAASIFITSQKALKAGKNRPNIQLAIEMISNAMTMPIDQGLSTERDVFQTLRVGVEAKALRHQFFAERKLFKALGSNELKPKSLENIAVIGAGTMGSGITIACLSAGYSVLMLDQNEAALENGLKKVTDYYDSRVTSG
;
A
#
# COMPACT_ATOMS: atom_id res chain seq x y z
N MET A 1 10.38 33.35 9.99
CA MET A 1 9.29 32.47 9.54
C MET A 1 8.44 33.30 8.58
N VAL A 2 8.59 33.10 7.29
CA VAL A 2 7.79 33.83 6.28
C VAL A 2 6.75 32.84 5.78
N TRP A 3 5.51 33.02 6.20
CA TRP A 3 4.36 32.28 5.70
C TRP A 3 3.99 32.85 4.32
N VAL A 4 4.28 32.11 3.25
CA VAL A 4 3.64 32.33 1.96
C VAL A 4 2.42 31.41 1.95
N THR A 5 1.33 31.87 2.54
CA THR A 5 0.02 31.26 2.38
C THR A 5 -0.49 31.64 1.01
N ILE A 6 -0.56 30.66 0.10
CA ILE A 6 -1.55 30.75 -0.98
C ILE A 6 -2.86 30.40 -0.29
N ASP A 7 -3.59 31.47 0.10
CA ASP A 7 -4.86 31.36 0.79
C ASP A 7 -5.95 30.93 -0.21
N ASP A 8 -5.99 29.64 -0.50
CA ASP A 8 -7.17 28.99 -1.02
C ASP A 8 -7.58 27.93 0.03
N MET A 9 -8.57 28.28 0.86
CA MET A 9 -9.07 27.40 1.93
C MET A 9 -9.68 26.08 1.41
N THR A 10 -9.59 25.82 0.10
CA THR A 10 -10.01 24.58 -0.57
C THR A 10 -8.85 23.68 -0.97
N SER A 11 -7.59 24.12 -0.84
CA SER A 11 -6.43 23.34 -1.26
C SER A 11 -6.19 22.16 -0.33
N LYS A 12 -6.03 20.95 -0.93
CA LYS A 12 -5.62 19.72 -0.24
C LYS A 12 -4.11 19.63 -0.01
N ILE A 13 -3.37 20.63 -0.47
CA ILE A 13 -1.91 20.71 -0.34
C ILE A 13 -1.55 22.02 0.34
N ASN A 14 -0.82 21.95 1.43
CA ASN A 14 -0.26 23.10 2.12
C ASN A 14 1.25 23.16 1.86
N ILE A 15 1.77 24.36 1.61
CA ILE A 15 3.18 24.57 1.31
C ILE A 15 3.73 25.61 2.29
N HIS A 16 4.86 25.32 2.89
CA HIS A 16 5.65 26.31 3.63
C HIS A 16 7.15 26.04 3.47
N LYS A 17 7.99 26.93 3.92
CA LYS A 17 9.46 26.78 3.84
C LYS A 17 10.08 26.76 5.22
N GLU A 18 10.97 25.82 5.39
CA GLU A 18 11.89 25.71 6.52
C GLU A 18 13.31 26.05 6.02
N ALA A 19 13.61 27.36 5.98
CA ALA A 19 14.81 27.93 5.39
C ALA A 19 14.93 27.57 3.88
N ASP A 20 15.80 26.67 3.50
CA ASP A 20 16.10 26.23 2.15
C ASP A 20 15.34 24.95 1.73
N VAL A 21 14.46 24.43 2.58
CA VAL A 21 13.64 23.24 2.31
C VAL A 21 12.16 23.61 2.18
N MET A 22 11.55 23.23 1.07
CA MET A 22 10.10 23.34 0.89
C MET A 22 9.40 22.14 1.50
N VAL A 23 8.43 22.36 2.38
CA VAL A 23 7.59 21.33 2.98
C VAL A 23 6.24 21.35 2.30
N ILE A 24 5.87 20.23 1.70
CA ILE A 24 4.62 20.00 0.95
C ILE A 24 3.77 19.02 1.79
N THR A 25 2.71 19.52 2.41
CA THR A 25 1.84 18.74 3.28
C THR A 25 0.56 18.34 2.56
N VAL A 26 0.30 17.04 2.43
CA VAL A 26 -0.98 16.52 1.93
C VAL A 26 -1.99 16.53 3.07
N ASN A 27 -3.07 17.32 2.92
CA ASN A 27 -4.11 17.49 3.93
C ASN A 27 -5.49 17.13 3.38
N ASN A 28 -5.78 15.85 3.23
CA ASN A 28 -7.05 15.32 2.74
C ASN A 28 -7.60 14.24 3.71
N PRO A 29 -8.03 14.67 4.92
CA PRO A 29 -8.49 13.75 5.96
C PRO A 29 -9.70 12.90 5.49
N PRO A 30 -9.91 11.72 6.08
CA PRO A 30 -9.16 11.16 7.23
C PRO A 30 -7.90 10.37 6.87
N ILE A 31 -7.67 10.03 5.61
CA ILE A 31 -6.62 9.09 5.19
C ILE A 31 -5.69 9.64 4.11
N ASN A 32 -5.80 10.92 3.80
CA ASN A 32 -5.03 11.58 2.75
C ASN A 32 -5.11 10.85 1.40
N ALA A 33 -6.32 10.39 1.02
CA ALA A 33 -6.51 9.68 -0.24
C ALA A 33 -6.05 10.54 -1.43
N GLY A 34 -5.32 9.91 -2.37
CA GLY A 34 -4.78 10.55 -3.57
C GLY A 34 -5.87 10.85 -4.61
N SER A 35 -6.79 11.78 -4.27
CA SER A 35 -7.84 12.28 -5.17
C SER A 35 -7.26 13.13 -6.29
N THR A 36 -8.10 13.49 -7.26
CA THR A 36 -7.72 14.40 -8.36
C THR A 36 -7.17 15.73 -7.82
N GLU A 37 -7.80 16.30 -6.78
CA GLU A 37 -7.35 17.56 -6.16
C GLU A 37 -5.98 17.41 -5.49
N VAL A 38 -5.74 16.29 -4.80
CA VAL A 38 -4.43 15.99 -4.21
C VAL A 38 -3.37 15.84 -5.29
N ARG A 39 -3.66 15.11 -6.38
CA ARG A 39 -2.71 14.93 -7.49
C ARG A 39 -2.38 16.24 -8.18
N LYS A 40 -3.41 17.08 -8.42
CA LYS A 40 -3.23 18.43 -9.01
C LYS A 40 -2.38 19.30 -8.09
N GLY A 41 -2.75 19.40 -6.82
CA GLY A 41 -2.00 20.22 -5.87
C GLY A 41 -0.55 19.76 -5.68
N LEU A 42 -0.29 18.43 -5.68
CA LEU A 42 1.08 17.89 -5.64
C LEU A 42 1.88 18.27 -6.90
N LEU A 43 1.27 18.17 -8.09
CA LEU A 43 1.92 18.55 -9.35
C LEU A 43 2.26 20.04 -9.36
N ASP A 44 1.31 20.89 -8.97
CA ASP A 44 1.50 22.33 -8.86
C ASP A 44 2.60 22.69 -7.85
N ALA A 45 2.62 21.98 -6.68
CA ALA A 45 3.65 22.16 -5.66
C ALA A 45 5.06 21.76 -6.14
N VAL A 46 5.19 20.68 -6.90
CA VAL A 46 6.46 20.25 -7.49
C VAL A 46 6.96 21.28 -8.52
N HIS A 47 6.08 21.80 -9.36
CA HIS A 47 6.44 22.85 -10.33
C HIS A 47 6.85 24.16 -9.62
N LEU A 48 6.12 24.55 -8.56
CA LEU A 48 6.50 25.70 -7.73
C LEU A 48 7.90 25.49 -7.12
N PHE A 49 8.14 24.32 -6.53
CA PHE A 49 9.43 23.97 -5.95
C PHE A 49 10.57 24.00 -6.99
N GLN A 50 10.34 23.45 -8.17
CA GLN A 50 11.33 23.43 -9.25
C GLN A 50 11.76 24.86 -9.62
N ASN A 51 10.85 25.83 -9.64
CA ASN A 51 11.09 27.21 -10.05
C ASN A 51 11.56 28.13 -8.90
N ASP A 52 11.41 27.75 -7.63
CA ASP A 52 11.85 28.54 -6.47
C ASP A 52 13.35 28.41 -6.23
N GLN A 53 14.14 29.39 -6.65
CA GLN A 53 15.60 29.41 -6.49
C GLN A 53 16.07 29.36 -5.03
N SER A 54 15.22 29.72 -4.08
CA SER A 54 15.55 29.75 -2.66
C SER A 54 15.21 28.44 -1.93
N ALA A 55 14.50 27.51 -2.59
CA ALA A 55 14.25 26.17 -2.10
C ALA A 55 15.20 25.19 -2.81
N LEU A 56 16.08 24.55 -2.05
CA LEU A 56 17.13 23.67 -2.58
C LEU A 56 16.76 22.19 -2.46
N ALA A 57 15.84 21.84 -1.56
CA ALA A 57 15.30 20.50 -1.38
C ALA A 57 13.80 20.58 -0.99
N ALA A 58 13.08 19.48 -1.11
CA ALA A 58 11.69 19.41 -0.68
C ALA A 58 11.42 18.17 0.17
N VAL A 59 10.42 18.30 1.08
CA VAL A 59 9.86 17.19 1.85
C VAL A 59 8.38 17.10 1.59
N ILE A 60 7.89 15.90 1.21
CA ILE A 60 6.45 15.59 1.12
C ILE A 60 6.05 14.82 2.37
N ILE A 61 5.03 15.30 3.08
CA ILE A 61 4.51 14.69 4.31
C ILE A 61 2.98 14.68 4.31
N GLY A 62 2.36 13.74 5.00
CA GLY A 62 0.91 13.75 5.24
C GLY A 62 0.54 14.61 6.44
N GLY A 63 -0.59 15.31 6.39
CA GLY A 63 -1.22 15.91 7.55
C GLY A 63 -1.94 14.88 8.41
N GLY A 64 -2.10 15.16 9.71
CA GLY A 64 -2.78 14.26 10.64
C GLY A 64 -1.97 12.98 10.95
N ASN A 65 -2.63 11.82 10.93
CA ASN A 65 -2.09 10.57 11.46
C ASN A 65 -1.54 9.62 10.39
N THR A 66 -1.51 10.01 9.12
CA THR A 66 -1.09 9.12 8.04
C THR A 66 -0.47 9.89 6.88
N PHE A 67 0.43 9.25 6.16
CA PHE A 67 0.98 9.80 4.92
C PHE A 67 -0.11 9.85 3.84
N ILE A 68 -0.18 8.87 2.96
CA ILE A 68 -1.23 8.71 1.94
C ILE A 68 -1.61 7.23 1.93
N ALA A 69 -2.82 6.91 2.39
CA ALA A 69 -3.26 5.53 2.54
C ALA A 69 -3.87 4.93 1.25
N GLY A 70 -3.49 5.45 0.11
CA GLY A 70 -3.87 4.96 -1.22
C GLY A 70 -4.52 6.03 -2.10
N SER A 71 -4.78 5.66 -3.36
CA SER A 71 -5.56 6.47 -4.29
C SER A 71 -7.03 6.53 -3.86
N ASP A 72 -7.77 7.56 -4.29
CA ASP A 72 -9.22 7.56 -4.10
C ASP A 72 -9.88 6.53 -5.04
N ILE A 73 -10.14 5.35 -4.51
CA ILE A 73 -10.73 4.22 -5.27
C ILE A 73 -12.17 4.49 -5.73
N LYS A 74 -12.85 5.54 -5.23
CA LYS A 74 -14.16 5.96 -5.73
C LYS A 74 -14.05 6.47 -7.17
N GLU A 75 -12.92 7.07 -7.52
CA GLU A 75 -12.66 7.55 -8.89
C GLU A 75 -12.50 6.40 -9.90
N PHE A 76 -12.19 5.18 -9.45
CA PHE A 76 -11.87 4.06 -10.35
C PHE A 76 -13.03 3.55 -11.19
N SER A 77 -14.25 3.94 -10.90
CA SER A 77 -15.44 3.59 -11.69
C SER A 77 -15.72 4.55 -12.83
N GLN A 78 -15.02 5.68 -12.89
CA GLN A 78 -15.16 6.74 -13.88
C GLN A 78 -13.86 6.86 -14.71
N PRO A 79 -13.88 7.54 -15.86
CA PRO A 79 -12.65 7.99 -16.49
C PRO A 79 -11.82 8.78 -15.48
N LEU A 80 -10.55 8.42 -15.32
CA LEU A 80 -9.69 9.12 -14.37
C LEU A 80 -9.40 10.53 -14.90
N ALA A 81 -9.58 11.52 -14.03
CA ALA A 81 -9.26 12.91 -14.34
C ALA A 81 -7.74 13.17 -14.22
N GLU A 82 -7.26 14.06 -15.08
CA GLU A 82 -5.87 14.54 -15.03
C GLU A 82 -5.66 15.55 -13.86
N PRO A 83 -4.41 15.64 -13.32
CA PRO A 83 -3.27 14.79 -13.67
C PRO A 83 -3.42 13.37 -13.11
N HIS A 84 -2.92 12.39 -13.84
CA HIS A 84 -2.79 11.04 -13.32
C HIS A 84 -1.60 10.93 -12.35
N LEU A 85 -1.62 9.96 -11.44
CA LEU A 85 -0.54 9.76 -10.47
C LEU A 85 0.84 9.53 -11.13
N PRO A 86 0.97 8.76 -12.23
CA PRO A 86 2.25 8.66 -12.95
C PRO A 86 2.84 10.01 -13.35
N SER A 87 2.00 10.98 -13.79
CA SER A 87 2.47 12.31 -14.18
C SER A 87 3.05 13.09 -12.98
N VAL A 88 2.43 12.96 -11.80
CA VAL A 88 2.96 13.55 -10.56
C VAL A 88 4.31 12.93 -10.17
N ILE A 89 4.41 11.59 -10.26
CA ILE A 89 5.66 10.88 -9.96
C ILE A 89 6.76 11.26 -10.95
N SER A 90 6.45 11.33 -12.25
CA SER A 90 7.41 11.79 -13.26
C SER A 90 7.89 13.21 -12.96
N ALA A 91 7.01 14.13 -12.61
CA ALA A 91 7.42 15.49 -12.25
C ALA A 91 8.36 15.53 -11.04
N ILE A 92 8.16 14.65 -10.04
CA ILE A 92 9.07 14.50 -8.90
C ILE A 92 10.43 13.96 -9.36
N GLU A 93 10.43 12.91 -10.17
CA GLU A 93 11.66 12.29 -10.69
C GLU A 93 12.46 13.23 -11.61
N ASP A 94 11.77 14.02 -12.44
CA ASP A 94 12.37 14.93 -13.40
C ASP A 94 12.80 16.28 -12.77
N CYS A 95 12.33 16.58 -11.56
CA CYS A 95 12.78 17.74 -10.81
C CYS A 95 14.27 17.61 -10.50
N PRO A 96 15.12 18.59 -10.87
CA PRO A 96 16.57 18.49 -10.67
C PRO A 96 17.00 18.56 -9.20
N LYS A 97 16.10 18.96 -8.32
CA LYS A 97 16.34 19.08 -6.88
C LYS A 97 15.78 17.87 -6.13
N PRO A 98 16.40 17.47 -5.01
CA PRO A 98 15.95 16.31 -4.26
C PRO A 98 14.58 16.52 -3.60
N VAL A 99 13.74 15.49 -3.65
CA VAL A 99 12.43 15.42 -2.97
C VAL A 99 12.43 14.19 -2.06
N VAL A 100 12.26 14.39 -0.77
CA VAL A 100 12.20 13.33 0.24
C VAL A 100 10.78 13.16 0.73
N CYS A 101 10.32 11.93 0.95
CA CYS A 101 9.06 11.71 1.62
C CYS A 101 9.23 11.31 3.09
N ALA A 102 8.37 11.87 3.95
CA ALA A 102 8.30 11.63 5.38
C ALA A 102 7.06 10.77 5.68
N LEU A 103 7.27 9.48 5.96
CA LEU A 103 6.22 8.47 6.05
C LEU A 103 5.82 8.22 7.51
N HIS A 104 4.52 8.28 7.80
CA HIS A 104 3.95 7.92 9.08
C HIS A 104 2.56 7.29 8.91
N GLY A 105 2.10 6.55 9.89
CA GLY A 105 0.82 5.85 9.85
C GLY A 105 0.79 4.83 8.72
N ALA A 106 0.28 5.20 7.56
CA ALA A 106 0.19 4.33 6.39
C ALA A 106 0.64 5.03 5.09
N ALA A 107 1.44 4.34 4.29
CA ALA A 107 1.77 4.68 2.91
C ALA A 107 1.41 3.46 2.05
N LEU A 108 0.23 3.45 1.43
CA LEU A 108 -0.31 2.29 0.75
C LEU A 108 -0.66 2.60 -0.70
N GLY A 109 -0.55 1.60 -1.57
CA GLY A 109 -0.92 1.72 -2.98
C GLY A 109 -0.30 2.94 -3.64
N GLY A 110 -1.10 3.75 -4.32
CA GLY A 110 -0.62 4.96 -4.98
C GLY A 110 0.15 5.93 -4.07
N GLY A 111 -0.13 5.95 -2.76
CA GLY A 111 0.67 6.72 -1.79
C GLY A 111 2.08 6.16 -1.60
N PHE A 112 2.22 4.84 -1.64
CA PHE A 112 3.54 4.22 -1.60
C PHE A 112 4.23 4.31 -2.97
N GLU A 113 3.49 4.26 -4.09
CA GLU A 113 4.06 4.51 -5.43
C GLU A 113 4.63 5.93 -5.54
N LEU A 114 3.94 6.94 -4.98
CA LEU A 114 4.46 8.31 -4.87
C LEU A 114 5.78 8.33 -4.09
N ALA A 115 5.84 7.63 -2.96
CA ALA A 115 7.03 7.54 -2.14
C ALA A 115 8.20 6.86 -2.86
N LEU A 116 7.93 5.87 -3.70
CA LEU A 116 8.93 5.22 -4.56
C LEU A 116 9.46 6.16 -5.67
N GLY A 117 8.72 7.20 -6.04
CA GLY A 117 9.16 8.25 -6.95
C GLY A 117 10.04 9.34 -6.31
N CYS A 118 10.10 9.40 -4.98
CA CYS A 118 10.94 10.35 -4.25
C CYS A 118 12.39 9.86 -4.14
N ASP A 119 13.34 10.79 -3.96
CA ASP A 119 14.76 10.49 -3.80
C ASP A 119 15.06 9.66 -2.56
N ALA A 120 14.36 9.91 -1.45
CA ALA A 120 14.48 9.13 -0.23
C ALA A 120 13.15 9.02 0.54
N ARG A 121 13.07 8.01 1.40
CA ARG A 121 11.94 7.67 2.25
C ARG A 121 12.40 7.61 3.69
N ILE A 122 11.96 8.57 4.51
CA ILE A 122 12.19 8.59 5.95
C ILE A 122 10.90 8.14 6.62
N ALA A 123 10.95 7.15 7.48
CA ALA A 123 9.75 6.60 8.11
C ALA A 123 9.79 6.66 9.62
N LEU A 124 8.65 7.02 10.22
CA LEU A 124 8.43 6.88 11.65
C LEU A 124 8.25 5.39 11.98
N GLU A 125 8.78 4.93 13.11
CA GLU A 125 8.55 3.58 13.62
C GLU A 125 7.04 3.28 13.70
N GLY A 126 6.65 2.06 13.35
CA GLY A 126 5.24 1.67 13.32
C GLY A 126 4.51 2.01 12.01
N THR A 127 5.09 2.81 11.12
CA THR A 127 4.52 3.07 9.78
C THR A 127 4.32 1.76 9.02
N VAL A 128 3.20 1.67 8.31
CA VAL A 128 2.84 0.52 7.47
C VAL A 128 2.92 0.92 6.00
N ILE A 129 3.63 0.14 5.20
CA ILE A 129 3.74 0.34 3.76
C ILE A 129 3.29 -0.89 2.97
N GLY A 130 2.91 -0.72 1.72
CA GLY A 130 2.58 -1.84 0.84
C GLY A 130 1.83 -1.43 -0.43
N LEU A 131 1.72 -2.40 -1.34
CA LEU A 131 1.00 -2.30 -2.61
C LEU A 131 -0.14 -3.34 -2.63
N PRO A 132 -1.29 -3.09 -1.95
CA PRO A 132 -2.35 -4.08 -1.76
C PRO A 132 -3.36 -4.10 -2.91
N GLU A 133 -3.08 -3.52 -4.06
CA GLU A 133 -3.98 -3.33 -5.20
C GLU A 133 -4.61 -4.64 -5.68
N VAL A 134 -3.88 -5.74 -5.58
CA VAL A 134 -4.37 -7.06 -6.01
C VAL A 134 -5.61 -7.53 -5.23
N SER A 135 -5.80 -7.04 -4.01
CA SER A 135 -7.01 -7.31 -3.22
C SER A 135 -8.27 -6.67 -3.82
N LEU A 136 -8.11 -5.67 -4.67
CA LEU A 136 -9.18 -4.99 -5.39
C LEU A 136 -9.32 -5.45 -6.86
N GLY A 137 -8.65 -6.55 -7.25
CA GLY A 137 -8.69 -7.08 -8.62
C GLY A 137 -7.91 -6.27 -9.64
N ILE A 138 -7.00 -5.41 -9.20
CA ILE A 138 -6.12 -4.58 -10.04
C ILE A 138 -4.67 -4.86 -9.69
N ILE A 139 -3.75 -4.16 -10.32
CA ILE A 139 -2.31 -4.13 -10.00
C ILE A 139 -1.89 -2.70 -9.64
N PRO A 140 -0.71 -2.45 -9.06
CA PRO A 140 -0.10 -1.12 -9.03
C PRO A 140 -0.08 -0.51 -10.43
N GLY A 141 -0.38 0.77 -10.56
CA GLY A 141 -0.52 1.40 -11.88
C GLY A 141 0.18 2.75 -12.01
N ALA A 142 1.11 3.04 -11.08
CA ALA A 142 1.93 4.25 -11.10
C ALA A 142 3.44 3.94 -10.92
N GLY A 143 3.85 2.73 -11.26
CA GLY A 143 5.24 2.30 -11.30
C GLY A 143 5.66 1.40 -10.16
N GLY A 144 4.72 0.93 -9.34
CA GLY A 144 5.02 0.04 -8.22
C GLY A 144 5.66 -1.27 -8.65
N THR A 145 5.19 -1.89 -9.75
CA THR A 145 5.75 -3.14 -10.28
C THR A 145 7.12 -2.93 -10.96
N GLN A 146 7.49 -1.70 -11.25
CA GLN A 146 8.76 -1.36 -11.90
C GLN A 146 9.81 -0.84 -10.91
N ARG A 147 9.40 -0.04 -9.91
CA ARG A 147 10.32 0.56 -8.94
C ARG A 147 10.67 -0.36 -7.78
N LEU A 148 9.66 -1.06 -7.22
CA LEU A 148 9.90 -1.92 -6.05
C LEU A 148 10.90 -3.05 -6.35
N PRO A 149 10.83 -3.77 -7.50
CA PRO A 149 11.80 -4.82 -7.83
C PRO A 149 13.25 -4.32 -7.94
N ARG A 150 13.46 -3.05 -8.30
CA ARG A 150 14.81 -2.44 -8.35
C ARG A 150 15.41 -2.24 -6.96
N LEU A 151 14.61 -2.21 -5.91
CA LEU A 151 15.07 -2.10 -4.53
C LEU A 151 15.26 -3.46 -3.87
N ILE A 152 14.32 -4.40 -4.07
CA ILE A 152 14.25 -5.63 -3.27
C ILE A 152 14.28 -6.93 -4.08
N GLY A 153 14.49 -6.83 -5.40
CA GLY A 153 14.49 -7.99 -6.29
C GLY A 153 13.09 -8.47 -6.70
N ILE A 154 13.06 -9.39 -7.66
CA ILE A 154 11.83 -9.88 -8.30
C ILE A 154 11.00 -10.73 -7.34
N GLU A 155 11.61 -11.74 -6.71
CA GLU A 155 10.92 -12.72 -5.87
C GLU A 155 10.24 -12.03 -4.69
N LYS A 156 10.96 -11.14 -4.00
CA LYS A 156 10.39 -10.43 -2.85
C LYS A 156 9.29 -9.46 -3.28
N SER A 157 9.40 -8.87 -4.46
CA SER A 157 8.34 -8.01 -5.02
C SER A 157 7.09 -8.82 -5.40
N ILE A 158 7.24 -10.03 -5.95
CA ILE A 158 6.11 -10.94 -6.19
C ILE A 158 5.42 -11.29 -4.86
N GLU A 159 6.18 -11.64 -3.82
CA GLU A 159 5.60 -11.93 -2.50
C GLU A 159 4.77 -10.76 -1.96
N LEU A 160 5.34 -9.55 -1.96
CA LEU A 160 4.68 -8.38 -1.39
C LEU A 160 3.50 -7.90 -2.22
N ILE A 161 3.68 -7.75 -3.54
CA ILE A 161 2.64 -7.19 -4.43
C ILE A 161 1.52 -8.21 -4.67
N CYS A 162 1.86 -9.43 -5.08
CA CYS A 162 0.85 -10.44 -5.40
C CYS A 162 0.15 -10.99 -4.16
N GLY A 163 0.80 -10.93 -3.00
CA GLY A 163 0.19 -11.24 -1.72
C GLY A 163 -0.65 -10.09 -1.15
N GLY A 164 -0.54 -8.88 -1.69
CA GLY A 164 -1.14 -7.67 -1.11
C GLY A 164 -0.63 -7.38 0.31
N VAL A 165 0.62 -7.79 0.58
CA VAL A 165 1.20 -7.78 1.92
C VAL A 165 1.52 -6.34 2.34
N ARG A 166 1.25 -6.05 3.60
CA ARG A 166 1.64 -4.80 4.26
C ARG A 166 2.73 -5.11 5.25
N ILE A 167 3.85 -4.39 5.17
CA ILE A 167 4.98 -4.56 6.08
C ILE A 167 5.18 -3.30 6.93
N LYS A 168 5.78 -3.47 8.11
CA LYS A 168 6.15 -2.35 8.98
C LYS A 168 7.44 -1.70 8.52
N ALA A 169 7.60 -0.41 8.86
CA ALA A 169 8.77 0.38 8.48
C ALA A 169 10.10 -0.25 8.89
N GLY A 170 10.16 -0.94 10.05
CA GLY A 170 11.37 -1.65 10.48
C GLY A 170 11.76 -2.81 9.56
N GLU A 171 10.80 -3.56 9.01
CA GLU A 171 11.06 -4.59 7.99
C GLU A 171 11.44 -3.93 6.66
N ALA A 172 10.72 -2.89 6.26
CA ALA A 172 11.00 -2.15 5.04
C ALA A 172 12.40 -1.50 5.04
N PHE A 173 12.87 -1.05 6.20
CA PHE A 173 14.24 -0.55 6.39
C PHE A 173 15.28 -1.66 6.17
N LYS A 174 15.07 -2.84 6.74
CA LYS A 174 15.96 -4.00 6.53
C LYS A 174 16.01 -4.45 5.08
N LEU A 175 14.92 -4.27 4.34
CA LEU A 175 14.85 -4.58 2.89
C LEU A 175 15.43 -3.47 2.01
N GLY A 176 15.87 -2.34 2.56
CA GLY A 176 16.39 -1.22 1.77
C GLY A 176 15.32 -0.35 1.10
N ILE A 177 14.06 -0.56 1.42
CA ILE A 177 12.94 0.27 0.91
C ILE A 177 12.94 1.64 1.58
N ILE A 178 13.15 1.69 2.90
CA ILE A 178 13.22 2.90 3.70
C ILE A 178 14.69 3.28 3.88
N ASN A 179 15.02 4.56 3.67
CA ASN A 179 16.39 5.07 3.77
C ASN A 179 16.80 5.41 5.22
N LYS A 180 15.83 5.83 6.04
CA LYS A 180 16.05 6.11 7.47
C LYS A 180 14.81 5.82 8.27
N LEU A 181 14.97 5.12 9.38
CA LEU A 181 13.92 4.86 10.38
C LEU A 181 14.13 5.80 11.57
N VAL A 182 13.06 6.40 12.07
CA VAL A 182 13.09 7.34 13.20
C VAL A 182 11.98 7.01 14.21
N ASN A 183 12.20 7.33 15.47
CA ASN A 183 11.22 7.10 16.54
C ASN A 183 10.37 8.34 16.83
N ASP A 184 10.91 9.52 16.53
CA ASP A 184 10.28 10.83 16.78
C ASP A 184 10.76 11.85 15.73
N ASP A 185 10.29 13.09 15.86
CA ASP A 185 10.66 14.23 15.02
C ASP A 185 10.84 13.87 13.53
N LEU A 186 9.84 13.21 12.96
CA LEU A 186 9.86 12.77 11.58
C LEU A 186 10.18 13.91 10.59
N LEU A 187 9.54 15.08 10.77
CA LEU A 187 9.71 16.20 9.86
C LEU A 187 11.14 16.78 9.93
N GLY A 188 11.67 17.03 11.13
CA GLY A 188 13.04 17.55 11.32
C GLY A 188 14.09 16.59 10.76
N ASN A 189 13.90 15.28 10.96
CA ASN A 189 14.76 14.26 10.37
C ASN A 189 14.68 14.22 8.85
N ALA A 190 13.48 14.35 8.27
CA ALA A 190 13.30 14.37 6.82
C ALA A 190 13.92 15.63 6.20
N ILE A 191 13.76 16.80 6.82
CA ILE A 191 14.41 18.06 6.40
C ILE A 191 15.94 17.93 6.43
N THR A 192 16.47 17.39 7.52
CA THR A 192 17.92 17.16 7.65
C THR A 192 18.43 16.22 6.55
N TYR A 193 17.68 15.16 6.28
CA TYR A 193 18.02 14.21 5.23
C TYR A 193 17.92 14.85 3.83
N ALA A 194 16.87 15.63 3.57
CA ALA A 194 16.69 16.34 2.31
C ALA A 194 17.84 17.32 2.04
N ARG A 195 18.29 18.05 3.08
CA ARG A 195 19.49 18.93 2.98
C ARG A 195 20.77 18.16 2.62
N SER A 196 20.94 16.96 3.14
CA SER A 196 22.11 16.14 2.81
C SER A 196 22.16 15.68 1.35
N LEU A 197 21.03 15.75 0.66
CA LEU A 197 20.93 15.39 -0.76
C LEU A 197 21.01 16.60 -1.69
N ILE A 198 21.19 17.83 -1.20
CA ILE A 198 21.29 19.01 -2.06
C ILE A 198 22.43 18.83 -3.06
N GLY A 199 22.13 19.07 -4.34
CA GLY A 199 23.05 18.84 -5.45
C GLY A 199 23.14 17.40 -5.94
N GLN A 200 22.35 16.48 -5.35
CA GLN A 200 22.24 15.09 -5.78
C GLN A 200 20.78 14.79 -6.19
N LYS A 201 20.62 13.90 -7.16
CA LYS A 201 19.31 13.36 -7.56
C LYS A 201 19.38 11.84 -7.56
N ILE A 202 18.56 11.20 -6.74
CA ILE A 202 18.56 9.75 -6.55
C ILE A 202 17.21 9.20 -6.97
N ARG A 203 17.14 8.56 -8.14
CA ARG A 203 15.91 8.00 -8.66
C ARG A 203 15.98 6.48 -8.70
N ILE A 204 14.95 5.83 -8.18
CA ILE A 204 14.86 4.35 -8.24
C ILE A 204 14.85 3.87 -9.69
N ARG A 205 14.28 4.64 -10.62
CA ARG A 205 14.26 4.31 -12.04
C ARG A 205 15.65 4.20 -12.68
N ASP A 206 16.66 4.84 -12.10
CA ASP A 206 18.05 4.79 -12.60
C ASP A 206 18.85 3.62 -12.01
N ILE A 207 18.29 2.91 -11.03
CA ILE A 207 18.90 1.69 -10.51
C ILE A 207 18.84 0.60 -11.58
N ALA A 208 19.93 -0.14 -11.72
CA ALA A 208 20.04 -1.24 -12.67
C ALA A 208 18.87 -2.23 -12.55
N SER A 209 18.48 -2.83 -13.67
CA SER A 209 17.44 -3.86 -13.69
C SER A 209 17.81 -5.01 -12.75
N PRO A 210 16.88 -5.49 -11.94
CA PRO A 210 17.14 -6.59 -11.04
C PRO A 210 17.46 -7.86 -11.84
N GLN A 211 18.36 -8.66 -11.31
CA GLN A 211 18.65 -9.99 -11.83
C GLN A 211 18.01 -11.02 -10.91
N ALA A 212 17.46 -12.07 -11.48
CA ALA A 212 16.85 -13.16 -10.69
C ALA A 212 16.97 -14.47 -11.47
N ASP A 213 17.01 -15.58 -10.72
CA ASP A 213 17.01 -16.92 -11.29
C ASP A 213 15.60 -17.32 -11.76
N ALA A 214 15.50 -17.85 -12.98
CA ALA A 214 14.23 -18.25 -13.59
C ALA A 214 13.49 -19.33 -12.76
N ALA A 215 14.20 -20.25 -12.14
CA ALA A 215 13.60 -21.29 -11.31
C ALA A 215 13.01 -20.71 -10.03
N SER A 216 13.71 -19.79 -9.38
CA SER A 216 13.24 -19.06 -8.19
C SER A 216 11.99 -18.22 -8.49
N ILE A 217 12.00 -17.49 -9.62
CA ILE A 217 10.84 -16.74 -10.09
C ILE A 217 9.64 -17.67 -10.31
N PHE A 218 9.86 -18.79 -10.99
CA PHE A 218 8.79 -19.75 -11.27
C PHE A 218 8.17 -20.29 -9.97
N ILE A 219 9.00 -20.72 -9.01
CA ILE A 219 8.53 -21.26 -7.71
C ILE A 219 7.71 -20.20 -6.97
N THR A 220 8.22 -18.96 -6.87
CA THR A 220 7.55 -17.86 -6.16
C THR A 220 6.24 -17.47 -6.87
N SER A 221 6.24 -17.45 -8.20
CA SER A 221 5.05 -17.18 -9.02
C SER A 221 3.96 -18.24 -8.80
N GLN A 222 4.31 -19.52 -8.79
CA GLN A 222 3.35 -20.59 -8.54
C GLN A 222 2.72 -20.50 -7.14
N LYS A 223 3.52 -20.16 -6.12
CA LYS A 223 3.01 -19.92 -4.76
C LYS A 223 2.04 -18.74 -4.74
N ALA A 224 2.39 -17.62 -5.39
CA ALA A 224 1.56 -16.43 -5.46
C ALA A 224 0.24 -16.69 -6.21
N LEU A 225 0.29 -17.38 -7.34
CA LEU A 225 -0.90 -17.78 -8.12
C LEU A 225 -1.83 -18.66 -7.29
N LYS A 226 -1.30 -19.69 -6.63
CA LYS A 226 -2.09 -20.59 -5.78
C LYS A 226 -2.75 -19.83 -4.63
N ALA A 227 -1.99 -18.98 -3.92
CA ALA A 227 -2.51 -18.15 -2.83
C ALA A 227 -3.57 -17.15 -3.33
N GLY A 228 -3.37 -16.56 -4.50
CA GLY A 228 -4.29 -15.64 -5.17
C GLY A 228 -5.44 -16.34 -5.91
N LYS A 229 -5.63 -17.66 -5.74
CA LYS A 229 -6.69 -18.46 -6.40
C LYS A 229 -6.66 -18.34 -7.93
N ASN A 230 -5.48 -18.23 -8.50
CA ASN A 230 -5.23 -18.08 -9.94
C ASN A 230 -6.01 -16.91 -10.58
N ARG A 231 -6.26 -15.83 -9.83
CA ARG A 231 -6.95 -14.66 -10.39
C ARG A 231 -6.10 -14.01 -11.48
N PRO A 232 -6.72 -13.52 -12.58
CA PRO A 232 -5.99 -12.94 -13.72
C PRO A 232 -5.09 -11.76 -13.33
N ASN A 233 -5.51 -10.91 -12.39
CA ASN A 233 -4.72 -9.78 -11.94
C ASN A 233 -3.42 -10.20 -11.22
N ILE A 234 -3.40 -11.35 -10.55
CA ILE A 234 -2.17 -11.90 -9.93
C ILE A 234 -1.18 -12.30 -11.03
N GLN A 235 -1.66 -13.00 -12.07
CA GLN A 235 -0.82 -13.40 -13.19
C GLN A 235 -0.23 -12.17 -13.90
N LEU A 236 -1.05 -11.16 -14.17
CA LEU A 236 -0.60 -9.90 -14.77
C LEU A 236 0.37 -9.12 -13.87
N ALA A 237 0.16 -9.14 -12.55
CA ALA A 237 1.12 -8.54 -11.61
C ALA A 237 2.49 -9.22 -11.68
N ILE A 238 2.53 -10.56 -11.72
CA ILE A 238 3.78 -11.33 -11.87
C ILE A 238 4.47 -10.96 -13.18
N GLU A 239 3.72 -10.88 -14.27
CA GLU A 239 4.26 -10.50 -15.58
C GLU A 239 4.86 -9.08 -15.55
N MET A 240 4.14 -8.09 -15.02
CA MET A 240 4.64 -6.71 -14.91
C MET A 240 5.89 -6.61 -14.02
N ILE A 241 5.93 -7.34 -12.90
CA ILE A 241 7.11 -7.39 -12.03
C ILE A 241 8.30 -8.01 -12.78
N SER A 242 8.07 -9.11 -13.51
CA SER A 242 9.12 -9.79 -14.28
C SER A 242 9.67 -8.94 -15.44
N ASN A 243 8.82 -8.09 -16.03
CA ASN A 243 9.23 -7.15 -17.08
C ASN A 243 10.31 -6.15 -16.61
N ALA A 244 10.40 -5.88 -15.29
CA ALA A 244 11.44 -5.02 -14.72
C ALA A 244 12.88 -5.55 -14.97
N MET A 245 13.05 -6.84 -15.30
CA MET A 245 14.35 -7.44 -15.64
C MET A 245 14.79 -7.11 -17.06
N THR A 246 13.86 -7.08 -18.00
CA THR A 246 14.17 -7.12 -19.44
C THR A 246 13.71 -5.89 -20.21
N MET A 247 12.68 -5.19 -19.71
CA MET A 247 12.16 -4.00 -20.37
C MET A 247 12.88 -2.72 -19.91
N PRO A 248 13.12 -1.77 -20.81
CA PRO A 248 13.41 -0.39 -20.42
C PRO A 248 12.32 0.13 -19.50
N ILE A 249 12.67 0.87 -18.46
CA ILE A 249 11.71 1.27 -17.41
C ILE A 249 10.53 2.05 -17.97
N ASP A 250 10.72 2.92 -18.94
CA ASP A 250 9.63 3.72 -19.52
C ASP A 250 8.60 2.84 -20.24
N GLN A 251 9.07 1.80 -20.92
CA GLN A 251 8.20 0.81 -21.54
C GLN A 251 7.47 -0.02 -20.47
N GLY A 252 8.16 -0.44 -19.41
CA GLY A 252 7.57 -1.16 -18.28
C GLY A 252 6.48 -0.34 -17.58
N LEU A 253 6.74 0.95 -17.33
CA LEU A 253 5.76 1.88 -16.74
C LEU A 253 4.52 2.07 -17.61
N SER A 254 4.71 2.23 -18.94
CA SER A 254 3.59 2.34 -19.88
C SER A 254 2.76 1.06 -19.92
N THR A 255 3.41 -0.10 -20.00
CA THR A 255 2.73 -1.41 -20.03
C THR A 255 1.96 -1.68 -18.72
N GLU A 256 2.58 -1.39 -17.57
CA GLU A 256 1.91 -1.48 -16.26
C GLU A 256 0.65 -0.62 -16.24
N ARG A 257 0.76 0.63 -16.76
CA ARG A 257 -0.37 1.57 -16.79
C ARG A 257 -1.52 1.06 -17.65
N ASP A 258 -1.26 0.51 -18.81
CA ASP A 258 -2.27 -0.05 -19.73
C ASP A 258 -3.00 -1.24 -19.10
N VAL A 259 -2.24 -2.13 -18.46
CA VAL A 259 -2.81 -3.27 -17.72
C VAL A 259 -3.67 -2.79 -16.56
N PHE A 260 -3.19 -1.82 -15.75
CA PHE A 260 -3.99 -1.22 -14.69
C PHE A 260 -5.30 -0.61 -15.21
N GLN A 261 -5.25 0.17 -16.31
CA GLN A 261 -6.43 0.80 -16.89
C GLN A 261 -7.47 -0.24 -17.35
N THR A 262 -7.01 -1.33 -17.94
CA THR A 262 -7.86 -2.45 -18.35
C THR A 262 -8.51 -3.14 -17.16
N LEU A 263 -7.72 -3.49 -16.14
CA LEU A 263 -8.21 -4.21 -14.97
C LEU A 263 -9.20 -3.38 -14.15
N ARG A 264 -8.93 -2.08 -13.94
CA ARG A 264 -9.76 -1.25 -13.04
C ARG A 264 -11.22 -1.12 -13.48
N VAL A 265 -11.52 -1.24 -14.76
CA VAL A 265 -12.88 -1.21 -15.30
C VAL A 265 -13.50 -2.58 -15.45
N GLY A 266 -12.72 -3.64 -15.21
CA GLY A 266 -13.14 -5.03 -15.29
C GLY A 266 -14.21 -5.42 -14.26
N VAL A 267 -14.93 -6.49 -14.55
CA VAL A 267 -16.03 -6.98 -13.70
C VAL A 267 -15.52 -7.38 -12.31
N GLU A 268 -14.40 -8.11 -12.24
CA GLU A 268 -13.81 -8.55 -10.98
C GLU A 268 -13.41 -7.37 -10.09
N ALA A 269 -12.74 -6.38 -10.65
CA ALA A 269 -12.35 -5.18 -9.89
C ALA A 269 -13.57 -4.39 -9.40
N LYS A 270 -14.65 -4.31 -10.18
CA LYS A 270 -15.91 -3.69 -9.74
C LYS A 270 -16.53 -4.45 -8.58
N ALA A 271 -16.59 -5.79 -8.65
CA ALA A 271 -17.13 -6.64 -7.59
C ALA A 271 -16.33 -6.52 -6.28
N LEU A 272 -15.00 -6.61 -6.37
CA LEU A 272 -14.12 -6.49 -5.19
C LEU A 272 -14.17 -5.10 -4.55
N ARG A 273 -14.24 -4.02 -5.35
CA ARG A 273 -14.47 -2.68 -4.81
C ARG A 273 -15.83 -2.54 -4.13
N HIS A 274 -16.88 -3.13 -4.71
CA HIS A 274 -18.20 -3.15 -4.08
C HIS A 274 -18.14 -3.83 -2.69
N GLN A 275 -17.54 -5.00 -2.61
CA GLN A 275 -17.34 -5.72 -1.36
C GLN A 275 -16.55 -4.87 -0.34
N PHE A 276 -15.44 -4.29 -0.75
CA PHE A 276 -14.61 -3.43 0.10
C PHE A 276 -15.41 -2.26 0.71
N PHE A 277 -16.23 -1.58 -0.09
CA PHE A 277 -17.06 -0.48 0.43
C PHE A 277 -18.21 -0.98 1.30
N ALA A 278 -18.81 -2.12 0.96
CA ALA A 278 -19.89 -2.73 1.76
C ALA A 278 -19.39 -3.10 3.17
N GLU A 279 -18.24 -3.74 3.28
CA GLU A 279 -17.60 -4.08 4.55
C GLU A 279 -17.33 -2.84 5.41
N ARG A 280 -16.72 -1.80 4.81
CA ARG A 280 -16.46 -0.54 5.54
C ARG A 280 -17.74 0.16 5.99
N LYS A 281 -18.78 0.12 5.17
CA LYS A 281 -20.08 0.71 5.51
C LYS A 281 -20.73 -0.03 6.66
N LEU A 282 -20.63 -1.36 6.69
CA LEU A 282 -21.14 -2.19 7.76
C LEU A 282 -20.48 -1.85 9.11
N PHE A 283 -19.15 -1.81 9.16
CA PHE A 283 -18.42 -1.44 10.38
C PHE A 283 -18.82 -0.05 10.90
N LYS A 284 -18.99 0.92 10.00
CA LYS A 284 -19.44 2.27 10.38
C LYS A 284 -20.87 2.27 10.91
N ALA A 285 -21.77 1.48 10.31
CA ALA A 285 -23.18 1.40 10.71
C ALA A 285 -23.38 0.72 12.09
N LEU A 286 -22.44 -0.16 12.48
CA LEU A 286 -22.48 -0.83 13.78
C LEU A 286 -22.08 0.07 14.97
N GLY A 287 -21.77 1.35 14.73
CA GLY A 287 -21.40 2.30 15.79
C GLY A 287 -20.18 1.88 16.60
N SER A 288 -19.25 1.13 15.98
CA SER A 288 -18.15 0.42 16.66
C SER A 288 -17.20 1.33 17.46
N ASN A 289 -17.26 2.64 17.27
CA ASN A 289 -16.39 3.59 17.99
C ASN A 289 -16.93 4.00 19.37
N GLU A 290 -18.22 3.75 19.66
CA GLU A 290 -18.86 4.17 20.92
C GLU A 290 -19.16 3.01 21.88
N LEU A 291 -19.21 1.77 21.36
CA LEU A 291 -19.52 0.59 22.15
C LEU A 291 -18.23 -0.12 22.57
N LYS A 292 -17.99 -0.20 23.88
CA LYS A 292 -16.96 -1.10 24.40
C LYS A 292 -17.51 -2.54 24.35
N PRO A 293 -16.90 -3.44 23.57
CA PRO A 293 -17.33 -4.85 23.56
C PRO A 293 -17.15 -5.44 24.95
N LYS A 294 -18.07 -6.32 25.35
CA LYS A 294 -17.89 -7.14 26.55
C LYS A 294 -16.73 -8.12 26.30
N SER A 295 -15.90 -8.32 27.30
CA SER A 295 -14.92 -9.41 27.29
C SER A 295 -15.68 -10.74 27.31
N LEU A 296 -15.49 -11.54 26.29
CA LEU A 296 -16.02 -12.90 26.18
C LEU A 296 -14.85 -13.86 26.13
N GLU A 297 -14.90 -14.92 26.94
CA GLU A 297 -13.87 -15.94 26.98
C GLU A 297 -14.39 -17.28 26.43
N ASN A 298 -15.67 -17.53 26.63
CA ASN A 298 -16.31 -18.80 26.31
C ASN A 298 -17.48 -18.57 25.32
N ILE A 299 -17.53 -19.39 24.28
CA ILE A 299 -18.57 -19.37 23.24
C ILE A 299 -19.17 -20.76 23.14
N ALA A 300 -20.49 -20.85 23.05
CA ALA A 300 -21.18 -22.10 22.74
C ALA A 300 -21.64 -22.09 21.28
N VAL A 301 -21.34 -23.14 20.53
CA VAL A 301 -21.81 -23.37 19.17
C VAL A 301 -22.81 -24.54 19.18
N ILE A 302 -24.03 -24.27 18.84
CA ILE A 302 -25.11 -25.28 18.78
C ILE A 302 -25.24 -25.74 17.32
N GLY A 303 -25.02 -27.02 17.09
CA GLY A 303 -24.92 -27.65 15.77
C GLY A 303 -23.50 -27.90 15.34
N ALA A 304 -23.12 -29.17 15.14
CA ALA A 304 -21.79 -29.62 14.77
C ALA A 304 -21.65 -29.95 13.26
N GLY A 305 -22.59 -29.49 12.44
CA GLY A 305 -22.55 -29.67 11.00
C GLY A 305 -21.48 -28.79 10.34
N THR A 306 -21.53 -28.67 9.03
CA THR A 306 -20.52 -27.91 8.24
C THR A 306 -20.37 -26.45 8.71
N MET A 307 -21.48 -25.76 8.96
CA MET A 307 -21.45 -24.37 9.44
C MET A 307 -20.94 -24.28 10.88
N GLY A 308 -21.43 -25.13 11.79
CA GLY A 308 -21.01 -25.10 13.19
C GLY A 308 -19.51 -25.41 13.36
N SER A 309 -19.00 -26.40 12.64
CA SER A 309 -17.56 -26.70 12.65
C SER A 309 -16.74 -25.50 12.15
N GLY A 310 -17.18 -24.82 11.07
CA GLY A 310 -16.50 -23.62 10.56
C GLY A 310 -16.54 -22.44 11.56
N ILE A 311 -17.68 -22.21 12.23
CA ILE A 311 -17.83 -21.19 13.27
C ILE A 311 -16.91 -21.52 14.47
N THR A 312 -16.87 -22.77 14.88
CA THR A 312 -15.97 -23.24 15.95
C THR A 312 -14.49 -22.96 15.62
N ILE A 313 -14.05 -23.31 14.40
CA ILE A 313 -12.70 -23.02 13.94
C ILE A 313 -12.41 -21.51 13.97
N ALA A 314 -13.33 -20.69 13.50
CA ALA A 314 -13.17 -19.24 13.51
C ALA A 314 -13.05 -18.68 14.94
N CYS A 315 -13.88 -19.13 15.87
CA CYS A 315 -13.84 -18.72 17.28
C CYS A 315 -12.57 -19.19 17.99
N LEU A 316 -12.16 -20.44 17.79
CA LEU A 316 -10.89 -20.96 18.34
C LEU A 316 -9.67 -20.20 17.78
N SER A 317 -9.67 -19.90 16.48
CA SER A 317 -8.59 -19.11 15.84
C SER A 317 -8.55 -17.65 16.33
N ALA A 318 -9.64 -17.14 16.84
CA ALA A 318 -9.75 -15.83 17.49
C ALA A 318 -9.39 -15.87 19.00
N GLY A 319 -9.00 -17.03 19.54
CA GLY A 319 -8.57 -17.18 20.94
C GLY A 319 -9.66 -17.45 21.94
N TYR A 320 -10.90 -17.75 21.51
CA TYR A 320 -12.00 -18.10 22.40
C TYR A 320 -11.96 -19.59 22.77
N SER A 321 -12.40 -19.92 23.99
CA SER A 321 -12.80 -21.29 24.34
C SER A 321 -14.17 -21.61 23.75
N VAL A 322 -14.32 -22.78 23.09
CA VAL A 322 -15.57 -23.12 22.41
C VAL A 322 -16.13 -24.42 22.95
N LEU A 323 -17.40 -24.38 23.36
CA LEU A 323 -18.21 -25.54 23.66
C LEU A 323 -19.09 -25.86 22.44
N MET A 324 -18.83 -26.98 21.78
CA MET A 324 -19.67 -27.46 20.67
C MET A 324 -20.74 -28.42 21.18
N LEU A 325 -21.96 -28.25 20.75
CA LEU A 325 -23.13 -29.04 21.12
C LEU A 325 -23.85 -29.51 19.85
N ASP A 326 -24.34 -30.76 19.88
CA ASP A 326 -25.28 -31.27 18.87
C ASP A 326 -26.27 -32.23 19.58
N GLN A 327 -27.45 -32.39 19.01
CA GLN A 327 -28.42 -33.38 19.50
C GLN A 327 -28.08 -34.82 19.14
N ASN A 328 -27.14 -34.99 18.17
CA ASN A 328 -26.70 -36.28 17.64
C ASN A 328 -25.20 -36.45 17.91
N GLU A 329 -24.86 -37.49 18.68
CA GLU A 329 -23.49 -37.80 19.07
C GLU A 329 -22.56 -38.02 17.85
N ALA A 330 -22.99 -38.76 16.83
CA ALA A 330 -22.24 -38.99 15.62
C ALA A 330 -21.99 -37.67 14.81
N ALA A 331 -22.95 -36.71 14.83
CA ALA A 331 -22.76 -35.41 14.24
C ALA A 331 -21.75 -34.57 15.02
N LEU A 332 -21.77 -34.65 16.37
CA LEU A 332 -20.77 -33.99 17.22
C LEU A 332 -19.39 -34.53 16.99
N GLU A 333 -19.18 -35.86 16.96
CA GLU A 333 -17.89 -36.49 16.67
C GLU A 333 -17.34 -36.09 15.31
N ASN A 334 -18.19 -36.12 14.27
CA ASN A 334 -17.80 -35.66 12.92
C ASN A 334 -17.43 -34.17 12.88
N GLY A 335 -18.14 -33.34 13.63
CA GLY A 335 -17.82 -31.92 13.77
C GLY A 335 -16.48 -31.68 14.43
N LEU A 336 -16.23 -32.36 15.55
CA LEU A 336 -14.94 -32.30 16.27
C LEU A 336 -13.79 -32.80 15.38
N LYS A 337 -13.99 -33.91 14.66
CA LYS A 337 -13.00 -34.40 13.72
C LYS A 337 -12.63 -33.37 12.66
N LYS A 338 -13.60 -32.67 12.05
CA LYS A 338 -13.32 -31.59 11.08
C LYS A 338 -12.50 -30.47 11.68
N VAL A 339 -12.75 -30.09 12.94
CA VAL A 339 -11.98 -29.08 13.65
C VAL A 339 -10.54 -29.55 13.88
N THR A 340 -10.35 -30.78 14.34
CA THR A 340 -9.03 -31.37 14.57
C THR A 340 -8.25 -31.47 13.26
N ASP A 341 -8.83 -32.07 12.21
CA ASP A 341 -8.22 -32.21 10.89
C ASP A 341 -7.77 -30.86 10.30
N TYR A 342 -8.55 -29.79 10.54
CA TYR A 342 -8.19 -28.44 10.12
C TYR A 342 -6.88 -27.96 10.79
N TYR A 343 -6.75 -28.11 12.11
CA TYR A 343 -5.55 -27.70 12.83
C TYR A 343 -4.35 -28.58 12.54
N ASP A 344 -4.53 -29.89 12.44
CA ASP A 344 -3.46 -30.85 12.10
C ASP A 344 -2.87 -30.54 10.73
N SER A 345 -3.72 -30.21 9.75
CA SER A 345 -3.27 -29.80 8.42
C SER A 345 -2.43 -28.53 8.43
N ARG A 346 -2.71 -27.62 9.34
CA ARG A 346 -1.94 -26.35 9.49
C ARG A 346 -0.63 -26.58 10.21
N VAL A 347 -0.59 -27.42 11.23
CA VAL A 347 0.66 -27.78 11.90
C VAL A 347 1.62 -28.49 10.94
N THR A 348 1.09 -29.34 10.06
CA THR A 348 1.90 -30.07 9.07
C THR A 348 2.42 -29.16 7.93
N SER A 349 1.72 -28.06 7.65
CA SER A 349 2.09 -27.14 6.57
C SER A 349 2.98 -25.95 7.00
N GLY A 350 3.33 -25.83 8.30
CA GLY A 350 4.21 -24.78 8.84
C GLY A 350 3.42 -23.51 9.18
#